data_8614b1cd5744b86e71495486d557a9f4
#
_entry.id   8614b1cd5744b86e71495486d557a9f4
#
_cell.length_a   1.000
_cell.length_b   1.000
_cell.length_c   1.000
_cell.angle_alpha   90.00
_cell.angle_beta   90.00
_cell.angle_gamma   90.00
#
_symmetry.space_group_name_H-M   'P 1'
#
loop_
_entity.id
_entity.type
_entity.pdbx_description
1 polymer ?
#
loop_
_entity_poly.entity_id
_entity_poly.type
_entity_poly.pdbx_seq_one_letter_code
_entity_poly.pdbx_strand_id
1 'polypeptide(L)'
;MNNSKEEIEKILNESIDELYERDSEIIFKNYDLHERSITHRLALYLEKHFIDQNFVVDVEYNRMLNDYGQDIIGNEIGKRLNFEKYGKDTSTVYPDIIVHKRNTIDNLLEIEVKMEWKNSKKDFDLIKINEYINQLGYKFGVYLELAEKRENCKIHFGPFNIN
;
A
#
# COMPACT_ATOMS: atom_id res chain seq x y z
N MET A 1 4.62 -20.17 0.77
CA MET A 1 4.47 -19.27 -0.40
C MET A 1 5.82 -18.69 -0.77
N ASN A 2 6.08 -18.51 -2.05
CA ASN A 2 7.39 -18.04 -2.53
C ASN A 2 7.46 -16.50 -2.62
N ASN A 3 6.40 -15.81 -2.27
CA ASN A 3 6.24 -14.36 -2.38
C ASN A 3 6.79 -13.81 -3.71
N SER A 4 6.42 -14.45 -4.85
CA SER A 4 6.72 -13.96 -6.18
C SER A 4 5.72 -12.86 -6.57
N LYS A 5 6.04 -12.09 -7.61
CA LYS A 5 5.14 -11.06 -8.14
C LYS A 5 3.80 -11.66 -8.56
N GLU A 6 3.83 -12.78 -9.24
CA GLU A 6 2.64 -13.49 -9.74
C GLU A 6 1.74 -13.95 -8.57
N GLU A 7 2.35 -14.40 -7.48
CA GLU A 7 1.61 -14.79 -6.28
C GLU A 7 0.98 -13.59 -5.59
N ILE A 8 1.70 -12.47 -5.46
CA ILE A 8 1.15 -11.23 -4.90
C ILE A 8 0.02 -10.70 -5.78
N GLU A 9 0.18 -10.71 -7.10
CA GLU A 9 -0.86 -10.27 -8.04
C GLU A 9 -2.12 -11.15 -7.92
N LYS A 10 -1.96 -12.46 -7.77
CA LYS A 10 -3.07 -13.39 -7.52
C LYS A 10 -3.79 -13.05 -6.22
N ILE A 11 -3.06 -12.88 -5.11
CA ILE A 11 -3.62 -12.51 -3.80
C ILE A 11 -4.39 -11.19 -3.88
N LEU A 12 -3.83 -10.18 -4.55
CA LEU A 12 -4.49 -8.91 -4.75
C LEU A 12 -5.81 -9.07 -5.51
N ASN A 13 -5.81 -9.83 -6.61
CA ASN A 13 -7.03 -10.09 -7.37
C ASN A 13 -8.09 -10.80 -6.53
N GLU A 14 -7.75 -11.85 -5.79
CA GLU A 14 -8.67 -12.59 -4.92
C GLU A 14 -9.25 -11.68 -3.82
N SER A 15 -8.42 -10.81 -3.24
CA SER A 15 -8.87 -9.86 -2.20
C SER A 15 -9.78 -8.76 -2.78
N ILE A 16 -9.51 -8.29 -3.99
CA ILE A 16 -10.37 -7.34 -4.70
C ILE A 16 -11.69 -8.03 -5.09
N ASP A 17 -11.66 -9.27 -5.57
CA ASP A 17 -12.87 -10.03 -5.90
C ASP A 17 -13.78 -10.14 -4.67
N GLU A 18 -13.21 -10.48 -3.49
CA GLU A 18 -13.97 -10.56 -2.25
C GLU A 18 -14.52 -9.19 -1.81
N LEU A 19 -13.77 -8.10 -2.01
CA LEU A 19 -14.22 -6.73 -1.75
C LEU A 19 -15.48 -6.40 -2.58
N TYR A 20 -15.47 -6.73 -3.88
CA TYR A 20 -16.61 -6.46 -4.75
C TYR A 20 -17.78 -7.40 -4.51
N GLU A 21 -17.54 -8.63 -4.11
CA GLU A 21 -18.59 -9.57 -3.77
C GLU A 21 -19.35 -9.17 -2.49
N ARG A 22 -18.62 -8.68 -1.49
CA ARG A 22 -19.17 -8.44 -0.14
C ARG A 22 -19.54 -7.00 0.16
N ASP A 23 -18.80 -6.07 -0.41
CA ASP A 23 -18.86 -4.65 -0.05
C ASP A 23 -18.97 -3.75 -1.29
N SER A 24 -19.47 -4.22 -2.43
CA SER A 24 -19.58 -3.44 -3.67
C SER A 24 -20.28 -2.09 -3.47
N GLU A 25 -21.23 -2.03 -2.55
CA GLU A 25 -22.01 -0.82 -2.23
C GLU A 25 -21.16 0.35 -1.74
N ILE A 26 -19.97 0.09 -1.12
CA ILE A 26 -19.09 1.17 -0.66
C ILE A 26 -18.22 1.76 -1.78
N ILE A 27 -18.23 1.15 -2.96
CA ILE A 27 -17.37 1.53 -4.09
C ILE A 27 -18.10 2.44 -5.09
N PHE A 28 -19.36 2.75 -4.85
CA PHE A 28 -20.12 3.62 -5.75
C PHE A 28 -19.68 5.09 -5.66
N LYS A 29 -19.37 5.68 -6.81
CA LYS A 29 -18.99 7.08 -6.95
C LYS A 29 -19.98 8.05 -6.28
N ASN A 30 -21.26 7.74 -6.34
CA ASN A 30 -22.32 8.59 -5.79
C ASN A 30 -22.36 8.65 -4.26
N TYR A 31 -21.77 7.70 -3.57
CA TYR A 31 -21.72 7.72 -2.10
C TYR A 31 -20.55 8.53 -1.55
N ASP A 32 -19.57 8.87 -2.39
CA ASP A 32 -18.36 9.63 -2.02
C ASP A 32 -17.75 9.21 -0.67
N LEU A 33 -17.78 7.92 -0.39
CA LEU A 33 -17.20 7.37 0.82
C LEU A 33 -15.69 7.65 0.86
N HIS A 34 -15.20 7.86 2.07
CA HIS A 34 -13.79 8.05 2.29
C HIS A 34 -13.01 6.82 1.82
N GLU A 35 -11.99 7.04 1.02
CA GLU A 35 -11.05 6.03 0.51
C GLU A 35 -10.53 5.11 1.62
N ARG A 36 -10.36 5.64 2.84
CA ARG A 36 -9.97 4.88 4.04
C ARG A 36 -10.91 3.73 4.40
N SER A 37 -12.22 3.89 4.20
CA SER A 37 -13.20 2.81 4.49
C SER A 37 -13.01 1.64 3.53
N ILE A 38 -12.76 1.93 2.26
CA ILE A 38 -12.50 0.93 1.23
C ILE A 38 -11.16 0.25 1.48
N THR A 39 -10.12 1.04 1.76
CA THR A 39 -8.78 0.56 2.11
C THR A 39 -8.81 -0.37 3.31
N HIS A 40 -9.55 -0.01 4.37
CA HIS A 40 -9.70 -0.86 5.55
C HIS A 40 -10.37 -2.20 5.22
N ARG A 41 -11.44 -2.20 4.42
CA ARG A 41 -12.12 -3.45 4.01
C ARG A 41 -11.19 -4.33 3.17
N LEU A 42 -10.48 -3.74 2.20
CA LEU A 42 -9.51 -4.47 1.39
C LEU A 42 -8.39 -5.09 2.24
N ALA A 43 -7.88 -4.35 3.23
CA ALA A 43 -6.85 -4.84 4.14
C ALA A 43 -7.31 -6.10 4.92
N LEU A 44 -8.57 -6.15 5.37
CA LEU A 44 -9.14 -7.34 6.03
C LEU A 44 -9.19 -8.57 5.11
N TYR A 45 -9.44 -8.36 3.83
CA TYR A 45 -9.42 -9.47 2.86
C TYR A 45 -8.01 -9.92 2.52
N LEU A 46 -7.07 -8.99 2.40
CA LEU A 46 -5.65 -9.29 2.23
C LEU A 46 -5.07 -10.06 3.41
N GLU A 47 -5.42 -9.71 4.64
CA GLU A 47 -4.82 -10.31 5.84
C GLU A 47 -4.97 -11.83 5.88
N LYS A 48 -6.08 -12.38 5.38
CA LYS A 48 -6.34 -13.82 5.33
C LYS A 48 -5.25 -14.62 4.61
N HIS A 49 -4.61 -14.01 3.62
CA HIS A 49 -3.58 -14.65 2.81
C HIS A 49 -2.20 -14.66 3.46
N PHE A 50 -1.99 -13.85 4.51
CA PHE A 50 -0.68 -13.63 5.12
C PHE A 50 -0.54 -14.16 6.55
N ILE A 51 -1.64 -14.58 7.20
CA ILE A 51 -1.65 -15.06 8.59
C ILE A 51 -0.62 -16.17 8.83
N ASP A 52 -0.58 -17.17 7.95
CA ASP A 52 0.30 -18.34 8.11
C ASP A 52 1.79 -18.04 7.83
N GLN A 53 2.11 -16.84 7.37
CA GLN A 53 3.46 -16.42 6.98
C GLN A 53 4.11 -15.47 8.00
N ASN A 54 3.45 -15.21 9.12
CA ASN A 54 3.85 -14.18 10.11
C ASN A 54 3.98 -12.76 9.52
N PHE A 55 3.33 -12.48 8.40
CA PHE A 55 3.12 -11.11 7.94
C PHE A 55 1.83 -10.57 8.52
N VAL A 56 1.81 -9.28 8.78
CA VAL A 56 0.61 -8.54 9.17
C VAL A 56 0.26 -7.52 8.09
N VAL A 57 -1.03 -7.23 7.97
CA VAL A 57 -1.54 -6.20 7.08
C VAL A 57 -1.96 -5.01 7.93
N ASP A 58 -1.32 -3.88 7.74
CA ASP A 58 -1.60 -2.65 8.46
C ASP A 58 -2.06 -1.54 7.51
N VAL A 59 -2.97 -0.71 7.98
CA VAL A 59 -3.48 0.49 7.29
C VAL A 59 -2.88 1.73 7.96
N GLU A 60 -2.39 2.68 7.16
CA GLU A 60 -1.80 3.95 7.63
C GLU A 60 -0.70 3.78 8.70
N TYR A 61 -0.02 2.65 8.70
CA TYR A 61 1.01 2.34 9.68
C TYR A 61 2.34 3.01 9.34
N ASN A 62 2.77 3.95 10.16
CA ASN A 62 3.98 4.73 9.88
C ASN A 62 5.15 4.51 10.83
N ARG A 63 5.13 3.47 11.68
CA ARG A 63 6.29 3.16 12.52
C ARG A 63 7.42 2.54 11.70
N MET A 64 8.65 2.88 12.08
CA MET A 64 9.87 2.33 11.51
C MET A 64 10.84 1.94 12.61
N LEU A 65 11.56 0.83 12.41
CA LEU A 65 12.73 0.50 13.23
C LEU A 65 13.99 1.13 12.62
N ASN A 66 15.00 1.37 13.44
CA ASN A 66 16.33 1.68 12.95
C ASN A 66 16.99 0.43 12.33
N ASP A 67 18.17 0.60 11.72
CA ASP A 67 18.96 -0.48 11.08
C ASP A 67 19.33 -1.63 12.03
N TYR A 68 19.14 -1.45 13.35
CA TYR A 68 19.42 -2.45 14.39
C TYR A 68 18.16 -3.10 14.92
N GLY A 69 17.00 -2.88 14.32
CA GLY A 69 15.73 -3.46 14.77
C GLY A 69 15.19 -2.88 16.09
N GLN A 70 15.64 -1.68 16.47
CA GLN A 70 15.18 -0.98 17.67
C GLN A 70 14.21 0.13 17.30
N ASP A 71 13.17 0.35 18.12
CA ASP A 71 12.34 1.55 18.02
C ASP A 71 13.25 2.78 18.19
N ILE A 72 13.15 3.74 17.27
CA ILE A 72 13.83 5.02 17.41
C ILE A 72 13.14 5.78 18.54
N ILE A 73 13.66 5.61 19.76
CA ILE A 73 13.15 6.29 20.93
C ILE A 73 13.72 7.73 20.94
N GLY A 74 12.87 8.70 20.75
CA GLY A 74 13.16 10.09 21.10
C GLY A 74 13.14 11.12 19.97
N ASN A 75 13.25 10.77 18.70
CA ASN A 75 13.13 11.72 17.60
C ASN A 75 12.40 11.10 16.42
N GLU A 76 11.14 11.54 16.21
CA GLU A 76 10.34 11.29 15.02
C GLU A 76 10.15 9.81 14.63
N ILE A 77 9.36 9.10 15.41
CA ILE A 77 8.96 7.70 15.20
C ILE A 77 7.98 7.62 14.02
N GLY A 78 8.49 7.70 12.79
CA GLY A 78 7.62 7.62 11.62
C GLY A 78 8.39 7.19 10.38
N LYS A 79 7.71 6.51 9.45
CA LYS A 79 8.25 6.32 8.11
C LYS A 79 8.42 7.68 7.47
N ARG A 80 9.67 8.04 7.19
CA ARG A 80 10.03 9.28 6.47
C ARG A 80 10.67 8.91 5.16
N LEU A 81 10.27 9.60 4.11
CA LEU A 81 10.86 9.48 2.79
C LEU A 81 11.50 10.80 2.38
N ASN A 82 12.70 10.69 1.83
CA ASN A 82 13.38 11.81 1.22
C ASN A 82 12.91 11.96 -0.23
N PHE A 83 12.38 13.13 -0.54
CA PHE A 83 11.91 13.49 -1.88
C PHE A 83 12.72 14.58 -2.55
N GLU A 84 13.93 14.91 -2.03
CA GLU A 84 14.78 16.01 -2.55
C GLU A 84 15.07 15.86 -4.05
N LYS A 85 15.26 14.64 -4.54
CA LYS A 85 15.46 14.38 -5.98
C LYS A 85 14.28 14.77 -6.87
N TYR A 86 13.12 15.00 -6.27
CA TYR A 86 11.90 15.51 -6.94
C TYR A 86 11.61 16.96 -6.56
N GLY A 87 12.56 17.67 -5.94
CA GLY A 87 12.38 19.06 -5.50
C GLY A 87 11.40 19.23 -4.35
N LYS A 88 11.24 18.22 -3.49
CA LYS A 88 10.36 18.22 -2.32
C LYS A 88 11.15 17.86 -1.07
N ASP A 89 10.67 18.35 0.07
CA ASP A 89 11.29 18.07 1.37
C ASP A 89 11.05 16.62 1.82
N THR A 90 11.93 16.15 2.71
CA THR A 90 11.69 14.91 3.47
C THR A 90 10.41 15.04 4.28
N SER A 91 9.52 14.10 4.15
CA SER A 91 8.25 14.13 4.85
C SER A 91 7.88 12.78 5.49
N THR A 92 7.12 12.87 6.57
CA THR A 92 6.43 11.70 7.14
C THR A 92 5.37 11.21 6.15
N VAL A 93 5.34 9.90 5.95
CA VAL A 93 4.42 9.27 5.00
C VAL A 93 3.55 8.23 5.68
N TYR A 94 2.34 8.12 5.20
CA TYR A 94 1.36 7.14 5.63
C TYR A 94 0.99 6.32 4.41
N PRO A 95 1.37 5.02 4.36
CA PRO A 95 0.94 4.13 3.28
C PRO A 95 -0.54 3.80 3.47
N ASP A 96 -1.27 3.61 2.38
CA ASP A 96 -2.67 3.17 2.51
C ASP A 96 -2.74 1.77 3.11
N ILE A 97 -1.99 0.80 2.55
CA ILE A 97 -1.87 -0.56 3.09
C ILE A 97 -0.41 -1.01 3.01
N ILE A 98 0.05 -1.70 4.04
CA ILE A 98 1.33 -2.42 4.00
C ILE A 98 1.18 -3.86 4.48
N VAL A 99 2.00 -4.73 3.92
CA VAL A 99 2.21 -6.11 4.38
C VAL A 99 3.65 -6.23 4.82
N HIS A 100 3.86 -6.46 6.10
CA HIS A 100 5.20 -6.46 6.68
C HIS A 100 5.25 -7.34 7.94
N LYS A 101 6.46 -7.59 8.45
CA LYS A 101 6.61 -8.15 9.80
C LYS A 101 6.94 -7.02 10.76
N ARG A 102 6.04 -6.76 11.70
CA ARG A 102 6.25 -5.73 12.73
C ARG A 102 7.55 -5.99 13.49
N ASN A 103 8.24 -4.92 13.86
CA ASN A 103 9.51 -4.97 14.59
C ASN A 103 10.64 -5.70 13.84
N THR A 104 10.59 -5.73 12.52
CA THR A 104 11.65 -6.25 11.64
C THR A 104 11.85 -5.32 10.44
N ILE A 105 12.84 -5.66 9.60
CA ILE A 105 13.05 -5.02 8.29
C ILE A 105 12.37 -5.78 7.15
N ASP A 106 11.60 -6.84 7.45
CA ASP A 106 10.90 -7.65 6.45
C ASP A 106 9.66 -6.91 5.94
N ASN A 107 9.85 -6.09 4.92
CA ASN A 107 8.83 -5.29 4.25
C ASN A 107 8.46 -5.97 2.92
N LEU A 108 7.26 -6.56 2.82
CA LEU A 108 6.87 -7.33 1.65
C LEU A 108 6.19 -6.49 0.59
N LEU A 109 5.13 -5.78 0.95
CA LEU A 109 4.25 -5.11 0.00
C LEU A 109 3.77 -3.77 0.57
N GLU A 110 3.81 -2.75 -0.25
CA GLU A 110 3.18 -1.47 -0.03
C GLU A 110 2.16 -1.20 -1.14
N ILE A 111 0.99 -0.67 -0.79
CA ILE A 111 -0.11 -0.40 -1.71
C ILE A 111 -0.63 1.01 -1.48
N GLU A 112 -0.66 1.81 -2.54
CA GLU A 112 -1.43 3.04 -2.61
C GLU A 112 -2.73 2.75 -3.36
N VAL A 113 -3.85 3.02 -2.72
CA VAL A 113 -5.20 2.77 -3.26
C VAL A 113 -5.80 4.06 -3.78
N LYS A 114 -6.35 4.02 -4.98
CA LYS A 114 -6.99 5.18 -5.59
C LYS A 114 -8.29 4.80 -6.28
N MET A 115 -9.29 5.64 -6.11
CA MET A 115 -10.51 5.50 -6.90
C MET A 115 -10.29 6.08 -8.30
N GLU A 116 -10.74 5.38 -9.33
CA GLU A 116 -10.61 5.78 -10.75
C GLU A 116 -11.00 7.24 -11.00
N TRP A 117 -12.00 7.75 -10.30
CA TRP A 117 -12.51 9.13 -10.44
C TRP A 117 -11.80 10.17 -9.55
N LYS A 118 -10.77 9.77 -8.76
CA LYS A 118 -10.02 10.64 -7.84
C LYS A 118 -8.53 10.73 -8.21
N ASN A 119 -8.22 11.17 -9.42
CA ASN A 119 -6.85 11.10 -9.97
C ASN A 119 -5.91 12.28 -9.64
N SER A 120 -6.27 13.17 -8.71
CA SER A 120 -5.58 14.46 -8.54
C SER A 120 -4.13 14.41 -8.01
N LYS A 121 -3.62 13.25 -7.58
CA LYS A 121 -2.27 13.11 -7.00
C LYS A 121 -1.50 11.88 -7.50
N LYS A 122 -1.89 11.30 -8.62
CA LYS A 122 -1.32 10.05 -9.13
C LYS A 122 0.21 10.07 -9.20
N ASP A 123 0.79 11.11 -9.76
CA ASP A 123 2.27 11.19 -9.92
C ASP A 123 2.98 11.14 -8.57
N PHE A 124 2.43 11.79 -7.54
CA PHE A 124 3.02 11.77 -6.21
C PHE A 124 2.87 10.40 -5.53
N ASP A 125 1.76 9.71 -5.72
CA ASP A 125 1.55 8.35 -5.21
C ASP A 125 2.54 7.38 -5.87
N LEU A 126 2.80 7.49 -7.17
CA LEU A 126 3.82 6.70 -7.87
C LEU A 126 5.23 6.98 -7.36
N ILE A 127 5.55 8.26 -7.06
CA ILE A 127 6.81 8.65 -6.42
C ILE A 127 6.93 7.99 -5.05
N LYS A 128 5.89 8.05 -4.21
CA LYS A 128 5.88 7.42 -2.89
C LYS A 128 6.19 5.93 -2.99
N ILE A 129 5.50 5.21 -3.87
CA ILE A 129 5.71 3.77 -4.09
C ILE A 129 7.17 3.48 -4.42
N ASN A 130 7.78 4.23 -5.35
CA ASN A 130 9.19 4.07 -5.69
C ASN A 130 10.10 4.27 -4.46
N GLU A 131 9.79 5.26 -3.64
CA GLU A 131 10.60 5.55 -2.47
C GLU A 131 10.38 4.55 -1.32
N TYR A 132 9.21 3.96 -1.19
CA TYR A 132 8.99 2.81 -0.29
C TYR A 132 9.88 1.62 -0.67
N ILE A 133 9.98 1.32 -1.97
CA ILE A 133 10.87 0.27 -2.49
C ILE A 133 12.33 0.63 -2.22
N ASN A 134 12.76 1.85 -2.61
CA ASN A 134 14.16 2.24 -2.61
C ASN A 134 14.72 2.54 -1.21
N GLN A 135 13.95 3.22 -0.35
CA GLN A 135 14.43 3.72 0.94
C GLN A 135 14.01 2.84 2.11
N LEU A 136 12.85 2.15 2.02
CA LEU A 136 12.33 1.33 3.12
C LEU A 136 12.38 -0.17 2.81
N GLY A 137 12.93 -0.57 1.66
CA GLY A 137 13.19 -1.97 1.33
C GLY A 137 11.95 -2.83 1.11
N TYR A 138 10.81 -2.22 0.73
CA TYR A 138 9.64 -3.00 0.33
C TYR A 138 9.96 -3.81 -0.93
N LYS A 139 9.65 -5.11 -0.89
CA LYS A 139 9.91 -6.00 -2.04
C LYS A 139 9.02 -5.66 -3.23
N PHE A 140 7.78 -5.25 -2.95
CA PHE A 140 6.81 -4.83 -3.95
C PHE A 140 6.13 -3.53 -3.53
N GLY A 141 5.87 -2.68 -4.50
CA GLY A 141 5.03 -1.51 -4.36
C GLY A 141 3.95 -1.53 -5.45
N VAL A 142 2.74 -1.22 -5.09
CA VAL A 142 1.57 -1.34 -5.96
C VAL A 142 0.75 -0.07 -5.95
N TYR A 143 0.42 0.44 -7.13
CA TYR A 143 -0.63 1.41 -7.33
C TYR A 143 -1.90 0.66 -7.75
N LEU A 144 -2.89 0.67 -6.88
CA LEU A 144 -4.17 0.00 -7.09
C LEU A 144 -5.26 1.01 -7.44
N GLU A 145 -5.75 0.95 -8.67
CA GLU A 145 -6.86 1.77 -9.15
C GLU A 145 -8.16 0.95 -9.06
N LEU A 146 -9.06 1.35 -8.16
CA LEU A 146 -10.38 0.76 -8.00
C LEU A 146 -11.42 1.55 -8.81
N ALA A 147 -12.28 0.84 -9.54
CA ALA A 147 -13.35 1.38 -10.37
C ALA A 147 -14.72 0.99 -9.83
N GLU A 148 -15.82 1.57 -10.32
CA GLU A 148 -17.17 1.14 -9.93
C GLU A 148 -17.44 -0.34 -10.28
N LYS A 149 -16.83 -0.83 -11.36
CA LYS A 149 -16.94 -2.21 -11.79
C LYS A 149 -15.62 -2.92 -11.60
N ARG A 150 -15.67 -4.13 -11.03
CA ARG A 150 -14.49 -4.94 -10.75
C ARG A 150 -13.58 -5.15 -11.96
N GLU A 151 -14.15 -5.40 -13.13
CA GLU A 151 -13.42 -5.65 -14.37
C GLU A 151 -12.59 -4.45 -14.86
N ASN A 152 -12.87 -3.24 -14.35
CA ASN A 152 -12.15 -2.02 -14.69
C ASN A 152 -11.02 -1.68 -13.70
N CYS A 153 -10.91 -2.43 -12.60
CA CYS A 153 -9.82 -2.25 -11.64
C CYS A 153 -8.47 -2.57 -12.25
N LYS A 154 -7.43 -1.84 -11.84
CA LYS A 154 -6.07 -2.01 -12.37
C LYS A 154 -5.06 -2.14 -11.24
N ILE A 155 -4.16 -3.09 -11.39
CA ILE A 155 -3.04 -3.34 -10.48
C ILE A 155 -1.76 -3.01 -11.25
N HIS A 156 -1.02 -2.01 -10.77
CA HIS A 156 0.23 -1.60 -11.37
C HIS A 156 1.37 -1.79 -10.38
N PHE A 157 2.36 -2.60 -10.76
CA PHE A 157 3.55 -2.81 -9.93
C PHE A 157 4.64 -1.80 -10.27
N GLY A 158 5.23 -1.19 -9.23
CA GLY A 158 6.44 -0.40 -9.34
C GLY A 158 7.71 -1.26 -9.51
N PRO A 159 8.88 -0.64 -9.73
CA PRO A 159 9.05 0.81 -9.76
C PRO A 159 8.48 1.45 -11.05
N PHE A 160 8.05 2.69 -10.94
CA PHE A 160 7.45 3.47 -12.03
C PHE A 160 8.46 4.43 -12.65
N ASN A 161 8.41 4.60 -13.97
CA ASN A 161 9.12 5.67 -14.67
C ASN A 161 8.36 6.98 -14.47
N ILE A 162 8.99 7.91 -13.77
CA ILE A 162 8.42 9.24 -13.51
C ILE A 162 9.27 10.24 -14.28
N ASN A 163 8.68 10.84 -15.29
CA ASN A 163 9.32 11.86 -16.14
C ASN A 163 9.23 13.23 -15.48
#